data_79dc56a89e2518569b398f031faf1b5b
#
_entry.id   79dc56a89e2518569b398f031faf1b5b
#
_cell.length_a   1.000
_cell.length_b   1.000
_cell.length_c   1.000
_cell.angle_alpha   90.00
_cell.angle_beta   90.00
_cell.angle_gamma   90.00
#
_symmetry.space_group_name_H-M   'P 1'
#
loop_
_entity.id
_entity.type
_entity.pdbx_description
1 polymer ?
#
loop_
_entity_poly.entity_id
_entity_poly.type
_entity_poly.pdbx_seq_one_letter_code
_entity_poly.pdbx_strand_id
1 'polypeptide(L)'
;MVKHDFVVHTSWRGGREEIGKVNGDVISEQISIPSSLGGNGTGTNPDEMLVAAASSCYIISLAATLERAKFTNIHLEIKSIGSAVFENGKFKMEKITH
;
A
#
# COMPACT_ATOMS: atom_id res chain seq x y z
N MET A 1 2.71 -16.71 22.60
CA MET A 1 2.57 -15.79 21.47
C MET A 1 1.79 -16.46 20.35
N VAL A 2 0.80 -15.79 19.81
CA VAL A 2 0.03 -16.28 18.67
C VAL A 2 0.64 -15.77 17.37
N LYS A 3 0.86 -16.65 16.43
CA LYS A 3 1.45 -16.30 15.14
C LYS A 3 0.36 -16.31 14.06
N HIS A 4 0.33 -15.27 13.26
CA HIS A 4 -0.58 -15.15 12.12
C HIS A 4 0.24 -14.95 10.85
N ASP A 5 -0.05 -15.75 9.84
CA ASP A 5 0.60 -15.63 8.55
C ASP A 5 -0.37 -15.03 7.53
N PHE A 6 0.15 -14.12 6.73
CA PHE A 6 -0.60 -13.49 5.64
C PHE A 6 0.11 -13.83 4.35
N VAL A 7 -0.58 -14.50 3.43
CA VAL A 7 0.02 -15.01 2.20
C VAL A 7 -0.52 -14.26 1.00
N VAL A 8 0.38 -13.83 0.14
CA VAL A 8 0.04 -13.12 -1.09
C VAL A 8 0.82 -13.75 -2.24
N HIS A 9 0.14 -13.95 -3.37
CA HIS A 9 0.77 -14.41 -4.60
C HIS A 9 0.82 -13.26 -5.59
N THR A 10 1.98 -13.02 -6.16
CA THR A 10 2.18 -11.95 -7.13
C THR A 10 2.79 -12.54 -8.41
N SER A 11 2.24 -12.16 -9.54
CA SER A 11 2.74 -12.62 -10.82
C SER A 11 3.04 -11.47 -11.76
N TRP A 12 4.07 -11.66 -12.57
CA TRP A 12 4.50 -10.69 -13.58
C TRP A 12 5.09 -11.44 -14.76
N ARG A 13 4.76 -11.00 -15.96
CA ARG A 13 5.35 -11.61 -17.17
C ARG A 13 5.75 -10.49 -18.12
N GLY A 14 7.03 -10.47 -18.48
CA GLY A 14 7.55 -9.50 -19.43
C GLY A 14 8.29 -8.35 -18.79
N GLY A 15 8.37 -7.25 -19.51
CA GLY A 15 9.14 -6.09 -19.09
C GLY A 15 8.31 -5.01 -18.42
N ARG A 16 8.84 -3.80 -18.44
CA ARG A 16 8.26 -2.67 -17.69
C ARG A 16 6.88 -2.21 -18.17
N GLU A 17 6.49 -2.57 -19.38
CA GLU A 17 5.21 -2.14 -19.97
C GLU A 17 4.08 -3.11 -19.68
N GLU A 18 4.36 -4.17 -18.98
CA GLU A 18 3.38 -5.22 -18.71
C GLU A 18 2.53 -4.93 -17.48
N ILE A 19 1.54 -5.78 -17.30
CA ILE A 19 0.62 -5.72 -16.17
C ILE A 19 0.78 -7.00 -15.39
N GLY A 20 0.93 -6.88 -14.09
CA GLY A 20 0.96 -8.03 -13.20
C GLY A 20 -0.30 -8.12 -12.35
N LYS A 21 -0.29 -9.04 -11.41
CA LYS A 21 -1.41 -9.26 -10.53
C LYS A 21 -0.97 -9.67 -9.14
N VAL A 22 -1.68 -9.16 -8.14
CA VAL A 22 -1.50 -9.51 -6.73
C VAL A 22 -2.78 -10.13 -6.22
N ASN A 23 -2.69 -11.30 -5.61
CA ASN A 23 -3.81 -12.00 -5.02
C ASN A 23 -3.49 -12.42 -3.59
N GLY A 24 -4.37 -12.09 -2.66
CA GLY A 24 -4.34 -12.58 -1.30
C GLY A 24 -5.68 -13.19 -0.96
N ASP A 25 -5.99 -13.36 0.30
CA ASP A 25 -7.30 -13.88 0.73
C ASP A 25 -8.43 -12.97 0.27
N VAL A 26 -8.21 -11.66 0.32
CA VAL A 26 -9.21 -10.65 -0.02
C VAL A 26 -8.73 -9.78 -1.18
N ILE A 27 -7.46 -9.39 -1.16
CA ILE A 27 -6.89 -8.54 -2.20
C ILE A 27 -6.83 -9.27 -3.54
N SER A 28 -7.29 -8.60 -4.59
CA SER A 28 -7.16 -9.07 -5.97
C SER A 28 -7.03 -7.82 -6.85
N GLU A 29 -5.79 -7.46 -7.20
CA GLU A 29 -5.52 -6.21 -7.91
C GLU A 29 -4.55 -6.42 -9.06
N GLN A 30 -4.76 -5.64 -10.12
CA GLN A 30 -3.78 -5.52 -11.19
C GLN A 30 -2.72 -4.52 -10.73
N ILE A 31 -1.47 -4.78 -11.10
CA ILE A 31 -0.36 -3.90 -10.79
C ILE A 31 0.43 -3.57 -12.05
N SER A 32 0.97 -2.38 -12.08
CA SER A 32 1.86 -1.96 -13.15
C SER A 32 2.71 -0.81 -12.66
N ILE A 33 3.73 -0.46 -13.46
CA ILE A 33 4.51 0.75 -13.21
C ILE A 33 3.65 1.93 -13.60
N PRO A 34 3.55 2.99 -12.77
CA PRO A 34 2.75 4.17 -13.13
C PRO A 34 3.15 4.76 -14.47
N SER A 35 2.18 5.28 -15.21
CA SER A 35 2.45 5.88 -16.52
C SER A 35 3.40 7.06 -16.41
N SER A 36 3.36 7.81 -15.32
CA SER A 36 4.29 8.93 -15.07
C SER A 36 5.73 8.46 -14.95
N LEU A 37 5.96 7.17 -14.68
CA LEU A 37 7.28 6.58 -14.57
C LEU A 37 7.63 5.71 -15.79
N GLY A 38 6.87 5.84 -16.86
CA GLY A 38 7.11 5.14 -18.10
C GLY A 38 6.52 3.74 -18.19
N GLY A 39 5.58 3.42 -17.33
CA GLY A 39 4.91 2.12 -17.32
C GLY A 39 3.53 2.14 -17.95
N ASN A 40 2.82 1.03 -17.79
CA ASN A 40 1.49 0.82 -18.34
C ASN A 40 0.41 1.67 -17.68
N GLY A 41 0.51 1.87 -16.38
CA GLY A 41 -0.44 2.70 -15.62
C GLY A 41 -1.75 2.02 -15.28
N THR A 42 -1.90 0.73 -15.55
CA THR A 42 -3.13 0.01 -15.26
C THR A 42 -3.08 -0.57 -13.85
N GLY A 43 -4.16 -0.35 -13.09
CA GLY A 43 -4.26 -0.85 -11.72
C GLY A 43 -3.42 -0.03 -10.75
N THR A 44 -3.06 -0.66 -9.64
CA THR A 44 -2.24 -0.02 -8.63
C THR A 44 -0.76 -0.29 -8.86
N ASN A 45 0.06 0.10 -7.91
CA ASN A 45 1.51 -0.09 -7.95
C ASN A 45 2.03 -0.32 -6.53
N PRO A 46 3.27 -0.83 -6.39
CA PRO A 46 3.81 -1.14 -5.06
C PRO A 46 3.86 0.06 -4.10
N ASP A 47 4.14 1.24 -4.61
CA ASP A 47 4.26 2.43 -3.75
C ASP A 47 2.91 2.83 -3.19
N GLU A 48 1.87 2.83 -4.03
CA GLU A 48 0.52 3.10 -3.56
C GLU A 48 0.07 2.05 -2.54
N MET A 49 0.36 0.78 -2.79
CA MET A 49 0.01 -0.29 -1.86
C MET A 49 0.71 -0.14 -0.52
N LEU A 50 1.97 0.28 -0.54
CA LEU A 50 2.72 0.50 0.69
C LEU A 50 2.11 1.64 1.52
N VAL A 51 1.77 2.74 0.87
CA VAL A 51 1.12 3.87 1.54
C VAL A 51 -0.25 3.47 2.08
N ALA A 52 -1.01 2.70 1.31
CA ALA A 52 -2.32 2.21 1.75
C ALA A 52 -2.19 1.31 2.97
N ALA A 53 -1.20 0.42 2.98
CA ALA A 53 -0.95 -0.47 4.12
C ALA A 53 -0.57 0.32 5.37
N ALA A 54 0.35 1.28 5.24
CA ALA A 54 0.79 2.10 6.36
C ALA A 54 -0.36 2.96 6.90
N SER A 55 -1.15 3.54 6.01
CA SER A 55 -2.31 4.36 6.36
C SER A 55 -3.38 3.54 7.09
N SER A 56 -3.65 2.34 6.59
CA SER A 56 -4.63 1.43 7.19
C SER A 56 -4.21 1.02 8.60
N CYS A 57 -2.95 0.67 8.78
CA CYS A 57 -2.42 0.31 10.09
C CYS A 57 -2.54 1.47 11.07
N TYR A 58 -2.17 2.67 10.63
CA TYR A 58 -2.23 3.86 11.46
C TYR A 58 -3.65 4.17 11.93
N ILE A 59 -4.61 4.19 11.00
CA ILE A 59 -5.99 4.58 11.34
C ILE A 59 -6.68 3.54 12.23
N ILE A 60 -6.44 2.25 11.97
CA ILE A 60 -7.00 1.18 12.80
C ILE A 60 -6.42 1.24 14.21
N SER A 61 -5.12 1.46 14.34
CA SER A 61 -4.45 1.56 15.63
C SER A 61 -4.96 2.76 16.43
N LEU A 62 -5.17 3.89 15.76
CA LEU A 62 -5.71 5.08 16.40
C LEU A 62 -7.14 4.85 16.88
N ALA A 63 -7.99 4.24 16.04
CA ALA A 63 -9.35 3.91 16.41
C ALA A 63 -9.40 3.00 17.65
N ALA A 64 -8.54 1.97 17.67
CA ALA A 64 -8.46 1.06 18.81
C ALA A 64 -8.02 1.78 20.08
N THR A 65 -7.08 2.72 19.97
CA THR A 65 -6.60 3.50 21.11
C THR A 65 -7.72 4.39 21.66
N LEU A 66 -8.46 5.05 20.78
CA LEU A 66 -9.57 5.91 21.19
C LEU A 66 -10.69 5.11 21.85
N GLU A 67 -10.97 3.91 21.34
CA GLU A 67 -11.97 3.03 21.93
C GLU A 67 -11.57 2.62 23.35
N ARG A 68 -10.31 2.26 23.55
CA ARG A 68 -9.80 1.91 24.89
C ARG A 68 -9.86 3.10 25.84
N ALA A 69 -9.75 4.31 25.34
CA ALA A 69 -9.91 5.54 26.13
C ALA A 69 -11.35 5.95 26.32
N LYS A 70 -12.32 5.09 25.97
CA LYS A 70 -13.75 5.27 26.21
C LYS A 70 -14.43 6.31 25.31
N PHE A 71 -13.80 6.66 24.19
CA PHE A 71 -14.47 7.48 23.20
C PHE A 71 -15.50 6.64 22.43
N THR A 72 -16.62 7.25 22.08
CA THR A 72 -17.69 6.62 21.31
C THR A 72 -17.97 7.46 20.06
N ASN A 73 -18.69 6.87 19.10
CA ASN A 73 -19.00 7.52 17.82
C ASN A 73 -17.74 7.98 17.10
N ILE A 74 -16.71 7.09 17.08
CA ILE A 74 -15.43 7.39 16.45
C ILE A 74 -15.59 7.37 14.93
N HIS A 75 -15.21 8.46 14.28
CA HIS A 75 -15.11 8.53 12.83
C HIS A 75 -13.79 9.18 12.48
N LEU A 76 -12.97 8.48 11.70
CA LEU A 76 -11.63 8.93 11.35
C LEU A 76 -11.45 8.92 9.84
N GLU A 77 -10.84 9.97 9.35
CA GLU A 77 -10.41 10.06 7.96
C GLU A 77 -8.97 10.52 7.95
N ILE A 78 -8.19 9.99 7.01
CA ILE A 78 -6.79 10.35 6.93
C ILE A 78 -6.37 10.43 5.47
N LYS A 79 -5.56 11.43 5.15
CA LYS A 79 -4.90 11.53 3.86
C LYS A 79 -3.43 11.22 4.08
N SER A 80 -2.93 10.20 3.41
CA SER A 80 -1.54 9.77 3.54
C SER A 80 -0.81 10.00 2.24
N ILE A 81 0.42 10.51 2.33
CA ILE A 81 1.24 10.82 1.18
C ILE A 81 2.55 10.08 1.32
N GLY A 82 2.87 9.26 0.32
CA GLY A 82 4.17 8.63 0.22
C GLY A 82 4.99 9.34 -0.85
N SER A 83 6.23 9.64 -0.53
CA SER A 83 7.16 10.27 -1.46
C SER A 83 8.27 9.30 -1.80
N ALA A 84 8.43 9.01 -3.08
CA ALA A 84 9.47 8.14 -3.58
C ALA A 84 10.47 8.96 -4.39
N VAL A 85 11.74 8.55 -4.32
CA VAL A 85 12.80 9.21 -5.07
C VAL A 85 13.50 8.20 -5.95
N PHE A 86 14.00 8.69 -7.10
CA PHE A 86 14.84 7.90 -7.99
C PHE A 86 16.30 8.28 -7.73
N GLU A 87 17.05 7.31 -7.24
CA GLU A 87 18.43 7.55 -6.83
C GLU A 87 19.28 6.33 -7.13
N ASN A 88 20.44 6.54 -7.73
CA ASN A 88 21.38 5.47 -8.09
C ASN A 88 20.73 4.38 -8.96
N GLY A 89 19.84 4.77 -9.87
CA GLY A 89 19.15 3.84 -10.75
C GLY A 89 18.02 3.07 -10.10
N LYS A 90 17.61 3.46 -8.91
CA LYS A 90 16.54 2.76 -8.17
C LYS A 90 15.53 3.74 -7.62
N PHE A 91 14.27 3.33 -7.62
CA PHE A 91 13.22 4.01 -6.86
C PHE A 91 13.20 3.48 -5.44
N LYS A 92 13.04 4.38 -4.49
CA LYS A 92 12.80 3.97 -3.11
C LYS A 92 11.81 4.93 -2.46
N MET A 93 11.01 4.40 -1.56
CA MET A 93 10.12 5.20 -0.74
C MET A 93 10.97 5.98 0.27
N GLU A 94 10.92 7.32 0.20
CA GLU A 94 11.70 8.15 1.09
C GLU A 94 10.98 8.38 2.42
N LYS A 95 9.70 8.69 2.34
CA LYS A 95 8.89 8.92 3.55
C LYS A 95 7.42 8.73 3.25
N ILE A 96 6.67 8.46 4.32
CA ILE A 96 5.21 8.44 4.30
C ILE A 96 4.72 9.41 5.36
N THR A 97 3.82 10.31 4.98
CA THR A 97 3.24 11.30 5.87
C THR A 97 1.73 11.04 5.97
N HIS A 98 1.26 11.01 7.18
CA HIS A 98 -0.17 10.80 7.45
C HIS A 98 -0.89 12.05 7.88
#